data_29e75c81f20ec50e8e73fc90b5805183
#
_entry.id   29e75c81f20ec50e8e73fc90b5805183
#
_cell.length_a   1.000
_cell.length_b   1.000
_cell.length_c   1.000
_cell.angle_alpha   90.00
_cell.angle_beta   90.00
_cell.angle_gamma   90.00
#
_symmetry.space_group_name_H-M   'P 1'
#
loop_
_entity.id
_entity.type
_entity.pdbx_description
1 polymer ?
#
loop_
_entity_poly.entity_id
_entity_poly.type
_entity_poly.pdbx_seq_one_letter_code
_entity_poly.pdbx_strand_id
1 'polypeptide(L)' 'MKYKVIVYYDNMEDDVEIYDSKDEAIKRLHHLRGVKYRNLRLYKVEMKEVEA' A
#
# COMPACT_ATOMS: atom_id res chain seq x y z
N MET A 1 -0.13 10.75 -13.58
CA MET A 1 0.71 9.92 -12.70
C MET A 1 -0.17 9.00 -11.89
N LYS A 2 0.31 7.81 -11.64
CA LYS A 2 -0.42 6.83 -10.84
C LYS A 2 0.32 6.54 -9.56
N TYR A 3 -0.39 6.00 -8.60
CA TYR A 3 0.14 5.67 -7.28
C TYR A 3 -0.11 4.21 -6.98
N LYS A 4 0.93 3.55 -6.52
CA LYS A 4 0.91 2.11 -6.28
C LYS A 4 1.01 1.87 -4.77
N VAL A 5 0.07 1.11 -4.24
CA VAL A 5 0.09 0.69 -2.83
C VAL A 5 0.45 -0.78 -2.81
N ILE A 6 1.57 -1.10 -2.16
CA ILE A 6 2.11 -2.45 -2.14
C ILE A 6 2.07 -2.99 -0.73
N VAL A 7 1.50 -4.17 -0.57
CA VAL A 7 1.50 -4.88 0.70
C VAL A 7 2.55 -5.98 0.64
N TYR A 8 3.46 -5.96 1.58
CA TYR A 8 4.49 -7.00 1.72
C TYR A 8 4.16 -7.89 2.92
N TYR A 9 4.35 -9.17 2.73
CA TYR A 9 4.27 -10.14 3.79
C TYR A 9 5.59 -10.90 3.85
N ASP A 10 6.26 -10.83 4.99
CA ASP A 10 7.56 -11.49 5.20
C ASP A 10 8.57 -11.14 4.09
N ASN A 11 8.66 -9.83 3.78
CA ASN A 11 9.54 -9.26 2.76
C ASN A 11 9.21 -9.65 1.31
N MET A 12 8.03 -10.24 1.10
CA MET A 12 7.57 -10.61 -0.25
C MET A 12 6.31 -9.81 -0.60
N GLU A 13 6.19 -9.42 -1.86
CA GLU A 13 4.98 -8.75 -2.33
C GLU A 13 3.80 -9.70 -2.23
N ASP A 14 2.80 -9.30 -1.45
CA ASP A 14 1.58 -10.08 -1.26
C ASP A 14 0.44 -9.53 -2.11
N ASP A 15 0.30 -8.20 -2.16
CA ASP A 15 -0.77 -7.57 -2.90
C ASP A 15 -0.33 -6.21 -3.44
N VAL A 16 -0.91 -5.78 -4.56
CA VAL A 16 -0.61 -4.50 -5.19
C VAL A 16 -1.91 -3.88 -5.66
N GLU A 17 -2.13 -2.61 -5.31
CA GLU A 17 -3.28 -1.84 -5.78
C GLU A 17 -2.78 -0.57 -6.45
N ILE A 18 -3.42 -0.16 -7.54
CA ILE A 18 -3.05 1.03 -8.29
C ILE A 18 -4.18 2.04 -8.26
N TYR A 19 -3.84 3.30 -7.98
CA TYR A 19 -4.79 4.40 -7.89
C TYR A 19 -4.36 5.55 -8.79
N ASP A 20 -5.34 6.24 -9.36
CA ASP A 20 -5.09 7.42 -10.19
C ASP A 20 -4.93 8.68 -9.35
N SER A 21 -5.39 8.66 -8.11
CA SER A 21 -5.36 9.80 -7.20
C SER A 21 -4.45 9.52 -6.01
N LYS A 22 -3.63 10.51 -5.66
CA LYS A 22 -2.76 10.42 -4.49
C LYS A 22 -3.58 10.31 -3.21
N ASP A 23 -4.68 11.05 -3.12
CA ASP A 23 -5.54 11.05 -1.94
C ASP A 23 -6.15 9.68 -1.72
N GLU A 24 -6.59 9.01 -2.77
CA GLU A 24 -7.14 7.67 -2.66
C GLU A 24 -6.07 6.67 -2.21
N ALA A 25 -4.86 6.78 -2.77
CA ALA A 25 -3.75 5.92 -2.39
C ALA A 25 -3.39 6.10 -0.92
N ILE A 26 -3.33 7.34 -0.45
CA ILE A 26 -3.02 7.65 0.94
C ILE A 26 -4.10 7.10 1.87
N LYS A 27 -5.37 7.28 1.52
CA LYS A 27 -6.48 6.74 2.32
C LYS A 27 -6.39 5.23 2.44
N ARG A 28 -6.08 4.56 1.34
CA ARG A 28 -5.93 3.11 1.35
C ARG A 28 -4.74 2.68 2.18
N LEU A 29 -3.63 3.39 2.07
CA LEU A 29 -2.44 3.12 2.86
C LEU A 29 -2.73 3.17 4.35
N HIS A 30 -3.40 4.23 4.81
CA HIS A 30 -3.77 4.37 6.20
C HIS A 30 -4.75 3.28 6.65
N HIS A 31 -5.71 2.95 5.81
CA HIS A 31 -6.66 1.89 6.11
C HIS A 31 -5.97 0.54 6.31
N LEU A 32 -5.08 0.20 5.38
CA LEU A 32 -4.36 -1.08 5.45
C LEU A 32 -3.45 -1.15 6.68
N ARG A 33 -2.74 -0.06 6.98
CA ARG A 33 -1.86 -0.03 8.14
C ARG A 33 -2.62 -0.02 9.47
N GLY A 34 -3.74 0.68 9.52
CA GLY A 34 -4.46 0.89 10.77
C GLY A 34 -5.50 -0.16 11.09
N VAL A 35 -6.11 -0.76 10.07
CA VAL A 35 -7.27 -1.65 10.25
C VAL A 35 -6.98 -3.07 9.82
N LYS A 36 -6.50 -3.25 8.60
CA LYS A 36 -6.37 -4.58 8.02
C LYS A 36 -5.07 -5.27 8.42
N TYR A 37 -3.95 -4.56 8.38
CA TYR A 37 -2.64 -5.13 8.68
C TYR A 37 -2.00 -4.41 9.85
N ARG A 38 -2.44 -4.75 11.06
CA ARG A 38 -1.91 -4.15 12.29
C ARG A 38 -0.56 -4.71 12.69
N ASN A 39 -0.26 -5.93 12.30
CA ASN A 39 0.98 -6.58 12.68
C ASN A 39 2.10 -6.15 11.72
N LEU A 40 2.80 -5.08 12.08
CA LEU A 40 3.87 -4.52 11.27
C LEU A 40 5.16 -5.35 11.26
N ARG A 41 5.21 -6.41 12.04
CA ARG A 41 6.34 -7.33 12.01
C ARG A 41 6.34 -8.18 10.76
N LEU A 42 5.15 -8.64 10.35
CA LEU A 42 5.00 -9.51 9.19
C LEU A 42 4.52 -8.73 7.97
N TYR A 43 3.68 -7.73 8.18
CA TYR A 43 3.10 -6.95 7.09
C TYR A 43 3.72 -5.57 7.01
N LYS A 44 4.03 -5.16 5.79
CA LYS A 44 4.53 -3.83 5.50
C LYS A 44 3.73 -3.28 4.33
N VAL A 45 3.30 -2.04 4.43
CA VAL A 45 2.54 -1.39 3.36
C VAL A 45 3.31 -0.16 2.90
N GLU A 46 3.55 -0.03 1.61
CA GLU A 46 4.26 1.08 1.03
C GLU A 46 3.45 1.71 -0.11
N MET A 47 3.68 2.99 -0.33
CA MET A 47 3.11 3.70 -1.48
C MET A 47 4.24 4.23 -2.34
N LYS A 48 4.13 4.02 -3.65
CA LYS A 48 5.09 4.52 -4.62
C LYS A 48 4.38 5.29 -5.71
N GLU A 49 5.02 6.33 -6.20
CA GLU A 49 4.54 7.07 -7.36
C GLU A 49 5.05 6.36 -8.61
N VAL A 50 4.15 6.13 -9.56
CA VAL A 50 4.46 5.38 -10.77
C VAL A 50 4.06 6.23 -11.98
N GLU A 51 4.95 6.36 -12.94
CA GLU A 51 4.63 7.00 -14.20
C GLU A 51 3.79 6.04 -15.05
N ALA A 52 2.70 6.59 -15.52
CA ALA A 52 1.82 5.80 -16.38
C ALA A 52 2.31 5.81 -17.82
#